data_b8131877a19b4268f6b85fe7699ac2f4
#
_entry.id   b8131877a19b4268f6b85fe7699ac2f4
#
_cell.length_a   1.000
_cell.length_b   1.000
_cell.length_c   1.000
_cell.angle_alpha   90.00
_cell.angle_beta   90.00
_cell.angle_gamma   90.00
#
_symmetry.space_group_name_H-M   'P 1'
#
loop_
_entity.id
_entity.type
_entity.pdbx_description
1 polymer ?
#
loop_
_entity_poly.entity_id
_entity_poly.type
_entity_poly.pdbx_seq_one_letter_code
_entity_poly.pdbx_strand_id
1 'polypeptide(L)'
;MDDPQAPATAPGPPSVPGGGPTGSEGWVPAPPRGTTPSEDSEHLRLLSIFHYVVGALAGLFALLPSLHLLMGLWMASGAPMTGSPAGGEEEAFLRLMGGFMSAVAGGLIALGLAFAGCLIAAGRFLATRTHYTFCLVVAGIACTFFPFGTVLGVFTILVLMRPSVKALFGSAPAGG
;
A
#
# COMPACT_ATOMS: atom_id res chain seq x y z
N MET A 1 -64.34 -62.36 34.10
CA MET A 1 -64.81 -60.99 33.82
C MET A 1 -63.73 -60.35 33.05
N ASP A 2 -63.95 -60.45 31.74
CA ASP A 2 -62.92 -60.07 30.74
C ASP A 2 -63.07 -58.58 30.40
N ASP A 3 -61.94 -57.86 30.49
CA ASP A 3 -61.90 -56.49 30.12
C ASP A 3 -61.50 -56.38 28.65
N PRO A 4 -62.33 -55.74 27.80
CA PRO A 4 -62.04 -55.70 26.38
C PRO A 4 -60.88 -54.68 26.08
N GLN A 5 -59.83 -55.21 25.49
CA GLN A 5 -58.72 -54.55 24.90
C GLN A 5 -59.12 -53.41 23.94
N ALA A 6 -58.79 -52.17 24.21
CA ALA A 6 -58.98 -51.09 23.26
C ALA A 6 -58.06 -51.28 22.03
N PRO A 7 -58.55 -51.01 20.84
CA PRO A 7 -57.76 -51.18 19.62
C PRO A 7 -56.63 -50.17 19.57
N ALA A 8 -55.42 -50.65 19.26
CA ALA A 8 -54.21 -49.87 19.05
C ALA A 8 -54.43 -48.82 17.93
N THR A 9 -54.27 -47.59 18.26
CA THR A 9 -54.30 -46.48 17.32
C THR A 9 -53.18 -46.66 16.30
N ALA A 10 -53.53 -46.81 15.05
CA ALA A 10 -52.56 -46.90 13.95
C ALA A 10 -51.69 -45.62 13.90
N PRO A 11 -50.40 -45.74 13.60
CA PRO A 11 -49.54 -44.60 13.43
C PRO A 11 -50.02 -43.76 12.24
N GLY A 12 -50.21 -42.46 12.46
CA GLY A 12 -50.60 -41.52 11.44
C GLY A 12 -49.53 -41.44 10.32
N PRO A 13 -49.91 -41.07 9.12
CA PRO A 13 -48.98 -40.98 8.00
C PRO A 13 -47.88 -39.95 8.32
N PRO A 14 -46.66 -40.20 7.85
CA PRO A 14 -45.55 -39.26 8.07
C PRO A 14 -45.91 -37.90 7.46
N SER A 15 -45.82 -36.86 8.25
CA SER A 15 -45.98 -35.48 7.80
C SER A 15 -44.90 -35.19 6.75
N VAL A 16 -45.31 -35.06 5.51
CA VAL A 16 -44.49 -34.59 4.39
C VAL A 16 -44.11 -33.12 4.72
N PRO A 17 -42.83 -32.75 4.78
CA PRO A 17 -42.47 -31.35 4.83
C PRO A 17 -42.67 -30.76 3.43
N GLY A 18 -43.93 -30.49 3.10
CA GLY A 18 -44.34 -29.84 1.89
C GLY A 18 -44.62 -28.38 2.16
N GLY A 19 -43.60 -27.61 2.12
CA GLY A 19 -43.62 -26.16 2.05
C GLY A 19 -42.52 -25.70 1.12
N GLY A 20 -42.63 -26.09 -0.16
CA GLY A 20 -41.87 -25.34 -1.16
C GLY A 20 -42.41 -23.92 -1.17
N PRO A 21 -41.54 -22.90 -1.26
CA PRO A 21 -41.98 -21.51 -1.38
C PRO A 21 -42.72 -21.38 -2.72
N THR A 22 -44.06 -21.39 -2.67
CA THR A 22 -44.92 -20.90 -3.73
C THR A 22 -45.02 -19.37 -3.56
N GLY A 23 -43.98 -18.70 -3.90
CA GLY A 23 -43.94 -17.27 -4.06
C GLY A 23 -43.01 -17.00 -5.21
N SER A 24 -43.40 -16.16 -6.13
CA SER A 24 -42.52 -15.51 -7.09
C SER A 24 -41.47 -14.72 -6.34
N GLU A 25 -40.50 -15.43 -5.74
CA GLU A 25 -39.27 -14.79 -5.31
C GLU A 25 -38.61 -14.26 -6.59
N GLY A 26 -38.88 -12.98 -6.84
CA GLY A 26 -38.23 -12.26 -7.87
C GLY A 26 -36.73 -12.56 -7.73
N TRP A 27 -36.14 -13.00 -8.82
CA TRP A 27 -34.68 -13.24 -8.88
C TRP A 27 -33.96 -12.05 -8.26
N VAL A 28 -33.56 -12.18 -7.01
CA VAL A 28 -32.69 -11.26 -6.34
C VAL A 28 -31.30 -11.63 -6.84
N PRO A 29 -30.63 -10.75 -7.60
CA PRO A 29 -29.27 -11.01 -8.00
C PRO A 29 -28.49 -11.37 -6.74
N ALA A 30 -27.80 -12.53 -6.77
CA ALA A 30 -26.92 -12.88 -5.68
C ALA A 30 -26.02 -11.65 -5.42
N PRO A 31 -25.89 -11.18 -4.18
CA PRO A 31 -25.02 -10.06 -3.89
C PRO A 31 -23.67 -10.37 -4.52
N PRO A 32 -23.04 -9.37 -5.18
CA PRO A 32 -21.73 -9.59 -5.76
C PRO A 32 -20.88 -10.27 -4.68
N ARG A 33 -20.20 -11.35 -5.06
CA ARG A 33 -19.36 -12.11 -4.14
C ARG A 33 -18.37 -11.13 -3.54
N GLY A 34 -18.75 -10.54 -2.41
CA GLY A 34 -17.86 -9.73 -1.61
C GLY A 34 -16.73 -10.66 -1.20
N THR A 35 -15.51 -10.25 -1.47
CA THR A 35 -14.33 -10.89 -0.91
C THR A 35 -14.58 -11.07 0.59
N THR A 36 -14.29 -12.26 1.11
CA THR A 36 -14.47 -12.50 2.54
C THR A 36 -13.52 -11.57 3.34
N PRO A 37 -13.88 -11.16 4.56
CA PRO A 37 -12.99 -10.30 5.38
C PRO A 37 -11.59 -10.89 5.55
N SER A 38 -11.44 -12.21 5.44
CA SER A 38 -10.15 -12.91 5.45
C SER A 38 -9.35 -12.64 4.17
N GLU A 39 -9.97 -12.69 3.00
CA GLU A 39 -9.32 -12.41 1.72
C GLU A 39 -8.87 -10.94 1.64
N ASP A 40 -9.69 -10.00 2.09
CA ASP A 40 -9.32 -8.59 2.13
C ASP A 40 -8.14 -8.32 3.08
N SER A 41 -8.07 -9.01 4.21
CA SER A 41 -6.93 -8.90 5.13
C SER A 41 -5.64 -9.47 4.54
N GLU A 42 -5.73 -10.51 3.75
CA GLU A 42 -4.60 -11.12 3.04
C GLU A 42 -4.07 -10.20 1.94
N HIS A 43 -4.98 -9.57 1.18
CA HIS A 43 -4.62 -8.57 0.17
C HIS A 43 -3.93 -7.34 0.80
N LEU A 44 -4.42 -6.85 1.94
CA LEU A 44 -3.77 -5.75 2.67
C LEU A 44 -2.37 -6.13 3.16
N ARG A 45 -2.18 -7.36 3.62
CA ARG A 45 -0.87 -7.87 4.04
C ARG A 45 0.11 -7.95 2.88
N LEU A 46 -0.31 -8.50 1.75
CA LEU A 46 0.51 -8.54 0.53
C LEU A 46 0.87 -7.12 0.08
N LEU A 47 -0.11 -6.21 0.07
CA LEU A 47 0.10 -4.82 -0.31
C LEU A 47 1.10 -4.11 0.62
N SER A 48 1.02 -4.39 1.92
CA SER A 48 1.98 -3.89 2.90
C SER A 48 3.40 -4.37 2.60
N ILE A 49 3.59 -5.66 2.29
CA ILE A 49 4.90 -6.23 1.92
C ILE A 49 5.43 -5.55 0.65
N PHE A 50 4.58 -5.35 -0.36
CA PHE A 50 4.96 -4.65 -1.58
C PHE A 50 5.44 -3.21 -1.29
N HIS A 51 4.77 -2.49 -0.40
CA HIS A 51 5.20 -1.16 0.01
C HIS A 51 6.58 -1.15 0.67
N TYR A 52 6.88 -2.15 1.51
CA TYR A 52 8.21 -2.30 2.10
C TYR A 52 9.28 -2.59 1.05
N VAL A 53 9.00 -3.50 0.12
CA VAL A 53 9.94 -3.86 -0.96
C VAL A 53 10.21 -2.65 -1.87
N VAL A 54 9.15 -1.99 -2.34
CA VAL A 54 9.30 -0.82 -3.21
C VAL A 54 9.93 0.35 -2.46
N GLY A 55 9.59 0.55 -1.18
CA GLY A 55 10.22 1.57 -0.33
C GLY A 55 11.73 1.32 -0.13
N ALA A 56 12.14 0.08 0.10
CA ALA A 56 13.54 -0.29 0.21
C ALA A 56 14.30 -0.06 -1.11
N LEU A 57 13.71 -0.48 -2.24
CA LEU A 57 14.27 -0.22 -3.57
C LEU A 57 14.37 1.28 -3.87
N ALA A 58 13.32 2.04 -3.58
CA ALA A 58 13.33 3.50 -3.76
C ALA A 58 14.42 4.15 -2.92
N GLY A 59 14.62 3.72 -1.68
CA GLY A 59 15.71 4.18 -0.82
C GLY A 59 17.09 3.85 -1.39
N LEU A 60 17.27 2.66 -1.94
CA LEU A 60 18.52 2.26 -2.59
C LEU A 60 18.79 3.12 -3.84
N PHE A 61 17.78 3.33 -4.69
CA PHE A 61 17.90 4.20 -5.85
C PHE A 61 18.14 5.66 -5.50
N ALA A 62 17.59 6.13 -4.36
CA ALA A 62 17.83 7.48 -3.86
C ALA A 62 19.31 7.74 -3.52
N LEU A 63 20.10 6.70 -3.30
CA LEU A 63 21.53 6.82 -3.02
C LEU A 63 22.39 6.91 -4.28
N LEU A 64 21.85 6.63 -5.48
CA LEU A 64 22.63 6.71 -6.73
C LEU A 64 23.30 8.09 -6.94
N PRO A 65 22.65 9.22 -6.64
CA PRO A 65 23.28 10.53 -6.77
C PRO A 65 24.42 10.79 -5.77
N SER A 66 24.69 9.90 -4.82
CA SER A 66 25.74 10.08 -3.81
C SER A 66 27.13 10.27 -4.43
N LEU A 67 27.39 9.59 -5.55
CA LEU A 67 28.63 9.76 -6.30
C LEU A 67 28.78 11.19 -6.85
N HIS A 68 27.68 11.76 -7.37
CA HIS A 68 27.63 13.14 -7.85
C HIS A 68 27.76 14.13 -6.70
N LEU A 69 27.16 13.80 -5.53
CA LEU A 69 27.31 14.59 -4.32
C LEU A 69 28.77 14.67 -3.87
N LEU A 70 29.46 13.53 -3.80
CA LEU A 70 30.86 13.45 -3.42
C LEU A 70 31.76 14.22 -4.40
N MET A 71 31.50 14.03 -5.70
CA MET A 71 32.25 14.75 -6.74
C MET A 71 32.01 16.26 -6.70
N GLY A 72 30.76 16.67 -6.49
CA GLY A 72 30.41 18.10 -6.32
C GLY A 72 31.05 18.72 -5.09
N LEU A 73 31.06 18.02 -3.95
CA LEU A 73 31.71 18.46 -2.72
C LEU A 73 33.23 18.58 -2.92
N TRP A 74 33.85 17.64 -3.63
CA TRP A 74 35.26 17.68 -3.92
C TRP A 74 35.62 18.90 -4.79
N MET A 75 34.86 19.16 -5.86
CA MET A 75 35.03 20.35 -6.69
C MET A 75 34.83 21.65 -5.88
N ALA A 76 33.79 21.67 -5.04
CA ALA A 76 33.51 22.83 -4.17
C ALA A 76 34.59 23.10 -3.13
N SER A 77 35.33 22.08 -2.69
CA SER A 77 36.44 22.22 -1.74
C SER A 77 37.67 22.90 -2.33
N GLY A 78 37.74 23.10 -3.66
CA GLY A 78 38.89 23.65 -4.33
C GLY A 78 40.10 22.71 -4.39
N ALA A 79 39.91 21.41 -4.13
CA ALA A 79 40.97 20.42 -4.26
C ALA A 79 41.40 20.31 -5.74
N PRO A 80 42.70 20.37 -6.05
CA PRO A 80 43.17 20.34 -7.43
C PRO A 80 42.88 18.98 -8.07
N MET A 81 42.17 19.00 -9.19
CA MET A 81 41.91 17.78 -9.98
C MET A 81 43.17 17.33 -10.77
N THR A 82 44.06 18.16 -11.07
CA THR A 82 45.21 17.93 -11.95
C THR A 82 46.48 18.66 -11.50
N GLY A 83 46.83 18.68 -10.26
CA GLY A 83 48.15 19.18 -9.79
C GLY A 83 48.55 20.61 -10.18
N SER A 84 47.79 21.32 -10.99
CA SER A 84 47.97 22.73 -11.29
C SER A 84 47.03 23.57 -10.46
N PRO A 85 47.49 24.59 -9.77
CA PRO A 85 46.62 25.53 -9.07
C PRO A 85 45.77 26.24 -10.13
N ALA A 86 44.49 25.94 -10.18
CA ALA A 86 43.52 26.76 -10.90
C ALA A 86 43.51 28.11 -10.20
N GLY A 87 43.85 29.19 -10.90
CA GLY A 87 43.92 30.52 -10.31
C GLY A 87 42.73 31.39 -10.73
N GLY A 88 42.20 32.14 -9.79
CA GLY A 88 41.27 33.21 -10.09
C GLY A 88 39.86 32.80 -10.47
N GLU A 89 39.38 33.27 -11.63
CA GLU A 89 37.97 33.08 -12.08
C GLU A 89 37.61 31.64 -12.34
N GLU A 90 38.53 30.81 -12.83
CA GLU A 90 38.32 29.40 -13.10
C GLU A 90 38.06 28.61 -11.79
N GLU A 91 38.81 28.89 -10.75
CA GLU A 91 38.60 28.24 -9.44
C GLU A 91 37.24 28.64 -8.84
N ALA A 92 36.88 29.92 -8.95
CA ALA A 92 35.59 30.41 -8.48
C ALA A 92 34.41 29.72 -9.22
N PHE A 93 34.55 29.57 -10.53
CA PHE A 93 33.55 28.88 -11.36
C PHE A 93 33.43 27.40 -10.97
N LEU A 94 34.53 26.67 -10.80
CA LEU A 94 34.54 25.28 -10.40
C LEU A 94 33.90 25.07 -9.03
N ARG A 95 34.18 25.95 -8.07
CA ARG A 95 33.55 25.91 -6.74
C ARG A 95 32.06 26.16 -6.80
N LEU A 96 31.62 27.13 -7.61
CA LEU A 96 30.19 27.41 -7.79
C LEU A 96 29.49 26.22 -8.45
N MET A 97 30.06 25.65 -9.48
CA MET A 97 29.51 24.49 -10.20
C MET A 97 29.47 23.24 -9.28
N GLY A 98 30.54 22.99 -8.52
CA GLY A 98 30.59 21.91 -7.52
C GLY A 98 29.55 22.08 -6.42
N GLY A 99 29.39 23.34 -5.92
CA GLY A 99 28.35 23.67 -4.94
C GLY A 99 26.94 23.45 -5.48
N PHE A 100 26.65 23.87 -6.70
CA PHE A 100 25.37 23.64 -7.35
C PHE A 100 25.10 22.14 -7.55
N MET A 101 26.07 21.39 -8.05
CA MET A 101 25.96 19.95 -8.28
C MET A 101 25.69 19.19 -6.98
N SER A 102 26.43 19.56 -5.90
CA SER A 102 26.23 18.95 -4.59
C SER A 102 24.86 19.28 -3.98
N ALA A 103 24.38 20.51 -4.14
CA ALA A 103 23.08 20.93 -3.66
C ALA A 103 21.94 20.16 -4.36
N VAL A 104 22.01 20.01 -5.69
CA VAL A 104 21.04 19.26 -6.48
C VAL A 104 21.08 17.77 -6.09
N ALA A 105 22.27 17.17 -6.05
CA ALA A 105 22.41 15.75 -5.68
C ALA A 105 21.93 15.49 -4.24
N GLY A 106 22.30 16.35 -3.30
CA GLY A 106 21.84 16.26 -1.90
C GLY A 106 20.32 16.41 -1.78
N GLY A 107 19.74 17.35 -2.51
CA GLY A 107 18.28 17.53 -2.58
C GLY A 107 17.54 16.31 -3.13
N LEU A 108 18.07 15.70 -4.20
CA LEU A 108 17.49 14.48 -4.77
C LEU A 108 17.57 13.30 -3.80
N ILE A 109 18.70 13.13 -3.10
CA ILE A 109 18.85 12.09 -2.08
C ILE A 109 17.85 12.31 -0.95
N ALA A 110 17.76 13.51 -0.41
CA ALA A 110 16.86 13.84 0.68
C ALA A 110 15.40 13.60 0.29
N LEU A 111 14.98 14.05 -0.89
CA LEU A 111 13.63 13.85 -1.42
C LEU A 111 13.32 12.36 -1.66
N GLY A 112 14.27 11.63 -2.25
CA GLY A 112 14.12 10.19 -2.51
C GLY A 112 14.02 9.37 -1.22
N LEU A 113 14.83 9.67 -0.20
CA LEU A 113 14.75 9.03 1.10
C LEU A 113 13.45 9.37 1.85
N ALA A 114 13.00 10.63 1.78
CA ALA A 114 11.71 11.03 2.34
C ALA A 114 10.56 10.24 1.68
N PHE A 115 10.58 10.10 0.37
CA PHE A 115 9.59 9.32 -0.37
C PHE A 115 9.64 7.82 0.00
N ALA A 116 10.83 7.23 0.09
CA ALA A 116 11.01 5.85 0.56
C ALA A 116 10.45 5.66 1.98
N GLY A 117 10.70 6.61 2.87
CA GLY A 117 10.13 6.62 4.22
C GLY A 117 8.61 6.69 4.23
N CYS A 118 8.01 7.51 3.36
CA CYS A 118 6.56 7.57 3.19
C CYS A 118 5.96 6.24 2.68
N LEU A 119 6.63 5.55 1.75
CA LEU A 119 6.21 4.23 1.28
C LEU A 119 6.25 3.19 2.40
N ILE A 120 7.31 3.18 3.19
CA ILE A 120 7.45 2.28 4.34
C ILE A 120 6.37 2.58 5.40
N ALA A 121 6.13 3.86 5.68
CA ALA A 121 5.06 4.28 6.60
C ALA A 121 3.68 3.87 6.09
N ALA A 122 3.40 4.05 4.80
CA ALA A 122 2.16 3.59 4.18
C ALA A 122 1.98 2.08 4.31
N GLY A 123 3.04 1.29 4.07
CA GLY A 123 3.04 -0.15 4.28
C GLY A 123 2.69 -0.52 5.73
N ARG A 124 3.23 0.21 6.70
CA ARG A 124 2.92 0.02 8.12
C ARG A 124 1.46 0.37 8.45
N PHE A 125 0.95 1.49 7.93
CA PHE A 125 -0.43 1.90 8.14
C PHE A 125 -1.43 0.97 7.47
N LEU A 126 -1.10 0.38 6.33
CA LEU A 126 -1.89 -0.68 5.71
C LEU A 126 -1.97 -1.92 6.61
N ALA A 127 -0.85 -2.35 7.19
CA ALA A 127 -0.80 -3.49 8.09
C ALA A 127 -1.62 -3.25 9.38
N THR A 128 -1.59 -2.04 9.92
CA THR A 128 -2.33 -1.64 11.13
C THR A 128 -3.75 -1.12 10.84
N ARG A 129 -4.14 -1.00 9.57
CA ARG A 129 -5.45 -0.48 9.13
C ARG A 129 -5.75 0.93 9.66
N THR A 130 -4.71 1.77 9.74
CA THR A 130 -4.82 3.15 10.23
C THR A 130 -4.51 4.14 9.10
N HIS A 131 -4.91 5.40 9.28
CA HIS A 131 -4.56 6.52 8.39
C HIS A 131 -4.86 6.27 6.90
N TYR A 132 -6.11 5.86 6.59
CA TYR A 132 -6.58 5.60 5.23
C TYR A 132 -6.19 6.68 4.22
N THR A 133 -6.43 7.96 4.56
CA THR A 133 -6.15 9.11 3.70
C THR A 133 -4.65 9.22 3.36
N PHE A 134 -3.78 8.97 4.34
CA PHE A 134 -2.34 8.99 4.12
C PHE A 134 -1.91 7.91 3.11
N CYS A 135 -2.41 6.69 3.25
CA CYS A 135 -2.12 5.61 2.32
C CYS A 135 -2.59 5.96 0.90
N LEU A 136 -3.76 6.59 0.76
CA LEU A 136 -4.31 7.01 -0.53
C LEU A 136 -3.44 8.10 -1.19
N VAL A 137 -2.99 9.10 -0.43
CA VAL A 137 -2.12 10.18 -0.91
C VAL A 137 -0.76 9.61 -1.36
N VAL A 138 -0.14 8.77 -0.54
CA VAL A 138 1.14 8.14 -0.88
C VAL A 138 1.01 7.26 -2.13
N ALA A 139 -0.09 6.51 -2.26
CA ALA A 139 -0.37 5.73 -3.46
C ALA A 139 -0.52 6.61 -4.70
N GLY A 140 -1.20 7.76 -4.59
CA GLY A 140 -1.32 8.74 -5.67
C GLY A 140 0.04 9.30 -6.10
N ILE A 141 0.90 9.67 -5.15
CA ILE A 141 2.27 10.13 -5.43
C ILE A 141 3.09 8.99 -6.06
N ALA A 142 2.95 7.77 -5.56
CA ALA A 142 3.65 6.61 -6.11
C ALA A 142 3.33 6.40 -7.58
N CYS A 143 2.09 6.68 -8.03
CA CYS A 143 1.70 6.56 -9.44
C CYS A 143 2.54 7.40 -10.40
N THR A 144 3.19 8.48 -9.93
CA THR A 144 4.08 9.31 -10.77
C THR A 144 5.43 8.64 -11.04
N PHE A 145 5.79 7.62 -10.29
CA PHE A 145 7.07 6.92 -10.41
C PHE A 145 6.94 5.66 -11.31
N PHE A 146 7.02 5.87 -12.60
CA PHE A 146 6.97 4.78 -13.61
C PHE A 146 8.27 3.95 -13.58
N PRO A 147 8.20 2.60 -13.77
CA PRO A 147 7.00 1.76 -13.90
C PRO A 147 6.49 1.16 -12.58
N PHE A 148 7.37 0.95 -11.60
CA PHE A 148 7.04 0.18 -10.38
C PHE A 148 6.09 0.92 -9.44
N GLY A 149 6.30 2.23 -9.29
CA GLY A 149 5.45 3.06 -8.45
C GLY A 149 4.03 3.18 -9.00
N THR A 150 3.88 3.27 -10.32
CA THR A 150 2.56 3.32 -10.97
C THR A 150 1.76 2.05 -10.71
N VAL A 151 2.37 0.87 -10.90
CA VAL A 151 1.70 -0.41 -10.64
C VAL A 151 1.29 -0.52 -9.17
N LEU A 152 2.22 -0.22 -8.25
CA LEU A 152 1.95 -0.26 -6.83
C LEU A 152 0.84 0.73 -6.43
N GLY A 153 0.93 1.98 -6.89
CA GLY A 153 -0.03 3.03 -6.57
C GLY A 153 -1.44 2.71 -7.06
N VAL A 154 -1.58 2.27 -8.32
CA VAL A 154 -2.88 1.89 -8.89
C VAL A 154 -3.47 0.70 -8.13
N PHE A 155 -2.69 -0.34 -7.86
CA PHE A 155 -3.15 -1.50 -7.09
C PHE A 155 -3.61 -1.09 -5.68
N THR A 156 -2.84 -0.24 -5.02
CA THR A 156 -3.18 0.28 -3.69
C THR A 156 -4.50 1.04 -3.71
N ILE A 157 -4.70 1.93 -4.68
CA ILE A 157 -5.93 2.71 -4.82
C ILE A 157 -7.11 1.77 -5.07
N LEU A 158 -6.99 0.82 -6.00
CA LEU A 158 -8.06 -0.14 -6.31
C LEU A 158 -8.48 -0.96 -5.09
N VAL A 159 -7.52 -1.43 -4.29
CA VAL A 159 -7.81 -2.19 -3.07
C VAL A 159 -8.43 -1.29 -2.00
N LEU A 160 -7.89 -0.09 -1.78
CA LEU A 160 -8.41 0.84 -0.77
C LEU A 160 -9.81 1.37 -1.12
N MET A 161 -10.18 1.46 -2.39
CA MET A 161 -11.50 1.92 -2.80
C MET A 161 -12.61 0.88 -2.60
N ARG A 162 -12.28 -0.38 -2.30
CA ARG A 162 -13.29 -1.42 -2.02
C ARG A 162 -14.08 -1.06 -0.74
N PRO A 163 -15.42 -1.16 -0.76
CA PRO A 163 -16.25 -0.86 0.41
C PRO A 163 -15.91 -1.73 1.63
N SER A 164 -15.58 -3.01 1.40
CA SER A 164 -15.17 -3.96 2.43
C SER A 164 -13.86 -3.53 3.13
N VAL A 165 -12.89 -3.06 2.36
CA VAL A 165 -11.62 -2.56 2.90
C VAL A 165 -11.82 -1.26 3.68
N LYS A 166 -12.65 -0.32 3.16
CA LYS A 166 -13.01 0.90 3.89
C LYS A 166 -13.64 0.60 5.26
N ALA A 167 -14.50 -0.42 5.32
CA ALA A 167 -15.12 -0.85 6.57
C ALA A 167 -14.07 -1.35 7.58
N LEU A 168 -13.01 -2.03 7.12
CA LEU A 168 -11.91 -2.50 7.98
C LEU A 168 -11.11 -1.35 8.60
N PHE A 169 -10.96 -0.22 7.91
CA PHE A 169 -10.32 0.99 8.46
C PHE A 169 -11.25 1.77 9.40
N GLY A 170 -12.58 1.69 9.20
CA GLY A 170 -13.57 2.33 10.07
C GLY A 170 -13.86 1.57 11.36
N SER A 171 -13.61 0.25 11.39
CA SER A 171 -13.79 -0.60 12.56
C SER A 171 -12.55 -0.69 13.47
N ALA A 172 -11.41 -0.13 13.03
CA ALA A 172 -10.26 0.01 13.91
C ALA A 172 -10.63 0.95 15.06
N PRO A 173 -10.48 0.54 16.35
CA PRO A 173 -10.74 1.44 17.46
C PRO A 173 -9.84 2.67 17.30
N ALA A 174 -10.44 3.86 17.37
CA ALA A 174 -9.74 5.12 17.49
C ALA A 174 -9.04 5.07 18.87
N GLY A 175 -7.95 4.35 18.92
CA GLY A 175 -7.24 4.01 20.13
C GLY A 175 -6.07 4.95 20.34
N GLY A 176 -6.16 5.59 21.41
CA GLY A 176 -5.31 6.14 22.38
C GLY A 176 -3.87 6.45 22.08
#